data_61479345ca2e1443a8ec6d3e2552a047
#
_entry.id   61479345ca2e1443a8ec6d3e2552a047
#
_cell.length_a   1.000
_cell.length_b   1.000
_cell.length_c   1.000
_cell.angle_alpha   90.00
_cell.angle_beta   90.00
_cell.angle_gamma   90.00
#
_symmetry.space_group_name_H-M   'P 1'
#
loop_
_entity.id
_entity.type
_entity.pdbx_description
1 polymer ?
#
loop_
_entity_poly.entity_id
_entity_poly.type
_entity_poly.pdbx_seq_one_letter_code
_entity_poly.pdbx_strand_id
1 'polypeptide(L)'
;AASDVYKRQNEDRTFHVGAAFRYANIATGVVENNVLKTELDLGSSLETYVDATQDFLSAKLPWAKNVFDVGAEFLYKTDNFFTRGEYMYKHVTKERDDQALFEANLGSIDSWGSLEAWQKGNPLGENSFHGAYIEAGYKIFGDPYQYSNSDALLKGLNGRALEVVARYSYTGLNDLVEGEKYIPGRDQYYPNGILADYPATSLSVGGGNMHSATLGVNYSFNKFAQVMLSYTYNRLDRDKFQYDKNFHVLQARLMFQF
;
A
#
# COMPACT_ATOMS: atom_id res chain seq x y z
N ALA A 1 -15.42 6.26 -9.12
CA ALA A 1 -14.04 6.24 -9.65
C ALA A 1 -14.06 6.69 -11.11
N ALA A 2 -13.05 7.41 -11.51
CA ALA A 2 -12.81 7.78 -12.90
C ALA A 2 -11.39 7.35 -13.28
N SER A 3 -11.24 6.78 -14.45
CA SER A 3 -9.94 6.42 -15.02
C SER A 3 -9.89 6.79 -16.49
N ASP A 4 -8.75 7.22 -16.97
CA ASP A 4 -8.49 7.48 -18.39
C ASP A 4 -7.15 6.88 -18.79
N VAL A 5 -7.09 6.33 -20.00
CA VAL A 5 -5.92 5.66 -20.54
C VAL A 5 -5.58 6.25 -21.91
N TYR A 6 -4.39 6.83 -22.02
CA TYR A 6 -3.82 7.25 -23.30
C TYR A 6 -2.90 6.16 -23.86
N LYS A 7 -3.11 5.78 -25.10
CA LYS A 7 -2.36 4.72 -25.77
C LYS A 7 -1.82 5.17 -27.13
N ARG A 8 -0.56 4.91 -27.37
CA ARG A 8 0.07 4.98 -28.69
C ARG A 8 0.67 3.61 -29.05
N GLN A 9 0.20 3.02 -30.13
CA GLN A 9 0.62 1.68 -30.57
C GLN A 9 1.07 1.71 -32.03
N ASN A 10 2.25 1.12 -32.29
CA ASN A 10 2.69 0.63 -33.59
C ASN A 10 2.75 -0.90 -33.51
N GLU A 11 2.95 -1.60 -34.63
CA GLU A 11 2.97 -3.07 -34.66
C GLU A 11 3.95 -3.69 -33.64
N ASP A 12 5.14 -3.09 -33.46
CA ASP A 12 6.22 -3.61 -32.61
C ASP A 12 6.29 -2.94 -31.23
N ARG A 13 5.64 -1.80 -31.03
CA ARG A 13 5.79 -1.00 -29.81
C ARG A 13 4.44 -0.51 -29.30
N THR A 14 4.25 -0.61 -28.01
CA THR A 14 3.09 -0.04 -27.34
C THR A 14 3.55 0.85 -26.20
N PHE A 15 3.00 2.04 -26.11
CA PHE A 15 3.12 2.93 -24.97
C PHE A 15 1.72 3.23 -24.44
N HIS A 16 1.53 3.08 -23.14
CA HIS A 16 0.29 3.27 -22.44
C HIS A 16 0.57 4.11 -21.18
N VAL A 17 -0.27 5.08 -20.90
CA VAL A 17 -0.33 5.80 -19.64
C VAL A 17 -1.77 5.86 -19.18
N GLY A 18 -1.99 5.72 -17.89
CA GLY A 18 -3.30 5.77 -17.28
C GLY A 18 -3.29 6.59 -15.99
N ALA A 19 -4.45 7.12 -15.64
CA ALA A 19 -4.69 7.77 -14.36
C ALA A 19 -6.05 7.36 -13.82
N ALA A 20 -6.15 7.21 -12.51
CA ALA A 20 -7.38 6.84 -11.83
C ALA A 20 -7.57 7.72 -10.59
N PHE A 21 -8.82 8.02 -10.29
CA PHE A 21 -9.23 8.72 -9.09
C PHE A 21 -10.38 7.98 -8.42
N ARG A 22 -10.33 7.86 -7.10
CA ARG A 22 -11.41 7.33 -6.29
C ARG A 22 -11.64 8.23 -5.08
N TYR A 23 -12.92 8.53 -4.82
CA TYR A 23 -13.38 9.12 -3.59
C TYR A 23 -14.30 8.13 -2.87
N ALA A 24 -14.13 7.98 -1.55
CA ALA A 24 -15.00 7.17 -0.72
C ALA A 24 -15.27 7.88 0.60
N ASN A 25 -16.52 7.82 1.06
CA ASN A 25 -16.90 8.21 2.39
C ASN A 25 -16.97 6.95 3.27
N ILE A 26 -16.37 7.01 4.44
CA ILE A 26 -16.40 5.90 5.40
C ILE A 26 -17.65 6.07 6.26
N ALA A 27 -18.64 5.21 5.99
CA ALA A 27 -19.93 5.24 6.67
C ALA A 27 -20.04 4.20 7.79
N THR A 28 -19.02 3.34 7.95
CA THR A 28 -19.01 2.26 8.94
C THR A 28 -18.19 2.64 10.14
N GLY A 29 -18.73 2.44 11.32
CA GLY A 29 -18.03 2.69 12.58
C GLY A 29 -18.80 2.08 13.76
N VAL A 30 -18.19 2.15 14.93
CA VAL A 30 -18.76 1.70 16.18
C VAL A 30 -19.22 2.90 16.97
N VAL A 31 -20.41 2.82 17.55
CA VAL A 31 -20.89 3.82 18.50
C VAL A 31 -20.36 3.45 19.89
N GLU A 32 -19.48 4.28 20.42
CA GLU A 32 -18.92 4.14 21.76
C GLU A 32 -19.24 5.42 22.55
N ASN A 33 -19.87 5.28 23.71
CA ASN A 33 -20.31 6.41 24.53
C ASN A 33 -21.14 7.45 23.76
N ASN A 34 -22.07 7.00 22.93
CA ASN A 34 -22.88 7.83 22.02
C ASN A 34 -22.11 8.59 20.94
N VAL A 35 -20.83 8.31 20.74
CA VAL A 35 -20.00 8.90 19.69
C VAL A 35 -19.73 7.87 18.61
N LEU A 36 -19.96 8.23 17.36
CA LEU A 36 -19.60 7.39 16.22
C LEU A 36 -18.10 7.48 15.97
N LYS A 37 -17.40 6.37 16.22
CA LYS A 37 -15.98 6.22 15.91
C LYS A 37 -15.84 5.39 14.63
N THR A 38 -15.36 6.02 13.56
CA THR A 38 -15.00 5.32 12.33
C THR A 38 -13.53 4.91 12.38
N GLU A 39 -13.18 3.76 11.80
CA GLU A 39 -11.81 3.31 11.70
C GLU A 39 -11.51 2.87 10.26
N LEU A 40 -10.31 3.20 9.80
CA LEU A 40 -9.76 2.70 8.55
C LEU A 40 -8.46 1.96 8.85
N ASP A 41 -8.44 0.67 8.54
CA ASP A 41 -7.25 -0.16 8.64
C ASP A 41 -6.56 -0.22 7.29
N LEU A 42 -5.29 0.16 7.27
CA LEU A 42 -4.39 0.02 6.13
C LEU A 42 -3.34 -1.02 6.45
N GLY A 43 -3.17 -1.99 5.57
CA GLY A 43 -2.17 -3.03 5.73
C GLY A 43 -1.50 -3.36 4.40
N SER A 44 -0.28 -3.86 4.48
CA SER A 44 0.44 -4.41 3.34
C SER A 44 1.20 -5.65 3.79
N SER A 45 0.87 -6.77 3.16
CA SER A 45 1.63 -8.01 3.25
C SER A 45 2.82 -7.99 2.29
N LEU A 46 3.63 -9.04 2.33
CA LEU A 46 4.67 -9.27 1.34
C LEU A 46 4.07 -9.53 -0.04
N GLU A 47 4.84 -9.22 -1.07
CA GLU A 47 4.53 -9.59 -2.46
C GLU A 47 4.68 -11.11 -2.66
N THR A 48 3.94 -11.89 -1.90
CA THR A 48 3.89 -13.35 -1.98
C THR A 48 2.45 -13.83 -2.00
N TYR A 49 2.17 -14.85 -2.79
CA TYR A 49 0.84 -15.48 -2.83
C TYR A 49 0.68 -16.64 -1.84
N VAL A 50 1.75 -17.00 -1.12
CA VAL A 50 1.76 -18.15 -0.23
C VAL A 50 1.29 -17.80 1.17
N ASP A 51 1.63 -16.61 1.63
CA ASP A 51 1.20 -16.09 2.94
C ASP A 51 0.82 -14.63 2.82
N ALA A 52 -0.48 -14.36 2.83
CA ALA A 52 -1.06 -13.03 2.87
C ALA A 52 -1.65 -12.68 4.24
N THR A 53 -1.39 -13.51 5.27
CA THR A 53 -2.00 -13.36 6.59
C THR A 53 -1.23 -12.43 7.52
N GLN A 54 0.01 -12.09 7.16
CA GLN A 54 0.89 -11.25 7.97
C GLN A 54 1.05 -9.87 7.33
N ASP A 55 0.54 -8.84 7.98
CA ASP A 55 0.80 -7.47 7.60
C ASP A 55 2.12 -6.97 8.18
N PHE A 56 3.12 -6.78 7.34
CA PHE A 56 4.41 -6.18 7.71
C PHE A 56 4.29 -4.67 7.89
N LEU A 57 3.41 -4.04 7.13
CA LEU A 57 3.01 -2.64 7.30
C LEU A 57 1.56 -2.61 7.75
N SER A 58 1.27 -1.83 8.78
CA SER A 58 -0.12 -1.61 9.19
C SER A 58 -0.28 -0.26 9.84
N ALA A 59 -1.36 0.42 9.51
CA ALA A 59 -1.77 1.67 10.11
C ALA A 59 -3.27 1.64 10.37
N LYS A 60 -3.67 1.97 11.60
CA LYS A 60 -5.06 2.16 11.97
C LYS A 60 -5.33 3.65 12.10
N LEU A 61 -6.33 4.12 11.39
CA LEU A 61 -6.71 5.52 11.33
C LEU A 61 -8.07 5.70 11.99
N PRO A 62 -8.10 6.05 13.26
CA PRO A 62 -9.35 6.38 13.92
C PRO A 62 -9.92 7.70 13.37
N TRP A 63 -11.23 7.83 13.41
CA TRP A 63 -11.97 9.00 12.97
C TRP A 63 -11.88 9.28 11.46
N ALA A 64 -11.48 8.29 10.66
CA ALA A 64 -11.43 8.42 9.21
C ALA A 64 -12.81 8.74 8.65
N LYS A 65 -12.91 9.78 7.79
CA LYS A 65 -14.16 10.24 7.19
C LYS A 65 -14.20 10.02 5.69
N ASN A 66 -13.25 10.60 4.99
CA ASN A 66 -13.17 10.48 3.55
C ASN A 66 -11.80 9.95 3.13
N VAL A 67 -11.80 9.20 2.06
CA VAL A 67 -10.59 8.67 1.42
C VAL A 67 -10.55 9.14 -0.01
N PHE A 68 -9.42 9.74 -0.39
CA PHE A 68 -9.08 10.12 -1.76
C PHE A 68 -7.92 9.25 -2.22
N ASP A 69 -8.12 8.51 -3.29
CA ASP A 69 -7.07 7.73 -3.94
C ASP A 69 -6.80 8.32 -5.32
N VAL A 70 -5.53 8.50 -5.63
CA VAL A 70 -5.05 8.89 -6.97
C VAL A 70 -4.03 7.86 -7.41
N GLY A 71 -4.19 7.35 -8.62
CA GLY A 71 -3.26 6.43 -9.27
C GLY A 71 -2.78 6.99 -10.60
N ALA A 72 -1.53 6.71 -10.92
CA ALA A 72 -0.95 6.93 -12.24
C ALA A 72 -0.16 5.69 -12.65
N GLU A 73 -0.28 5.30 -13.91
CA GLU A 73 0.39 4.11 -14.44
C GLU A 73 1.00 4.36 -15.79
N PHE A 74 2.02 3.59 -16.11
CA PHE A 74 2.57 3.52 -17.46
C PHE A 74 2.96 2.11 -17.82
N LEU A 75 2.96 1.82 -19.10
CA LEU A 75 3.49 0.60 -19.68
C LEU A 75 4.13 0.92 -21.01
N TYR A 76 5.36 0.45 -21.22
CA TYR A 76 6.04 0.44 -22.50
C TYR A 76 6.47 -0.98 -22.84
N LYS A 77 6.21 -1.43 -24.06
CA LYS A 77 6.68 -2.71 -24.54
C LYS A 77 7.26 -2.62 -25.96
N THR A 78 8.23 -3.47 -26.21
CA THR A 78 8.71 -3.87 -27.53
C THR A 78 8.48 -5.37 -27.70
N ASP A 79 9.10 -5.98 -28.70
CA ASP A 79 8.98 -7.44 -28.90
C ASP A 79 9.50 -8.25 -27.71
N ASN A 80 10.70 -7.95 -27.25
CA ASN A 80 11.38 -8.73 -26.22
C ASN A 80 11.55 -8.01 -24.89
N PHE A 81 11.12 -6.76 -24.77
CA PHE A 81 11.30 -5.94 -23.59
C PHE A 81 9.99 -5.28 -23.19
N PHE A 82 9.73 -5.22 -21.89
CA PHE A 82 8.71 -4.32 -21.34
C PHE A 82 9.22 -3.62 -20.09
N THR A 83 8.63 -2.48 -19.83
CA THR A 83 8.66 -1.84 -18.51
C THR A 83 7.30 -1.29 -18.18
N ARG A 84 6.91 -1.37 -16.93
CA ARG A 84 5.67 -0.81 -16.39
C ARG A 84 5.87 -0.31 -14.99
N GLY A 85 5.03 0.60 -14.56
CA GLY A 85 5.04 1.09 -13.20
C GLY A 85 3.75 1.76 -12.85
N GLU A 86 3.51 1.84 -11.56
CA GLU A 86 2.37 2.55 -10.98
C GLU A 86 2.83 3.38 -9.79
N TYR A 87 2.16 4.50 -9.61
CA TYR A 87 2.23 5.33 -8.42
C TYR A 87 0.84 5.48 -7.84
N MET A 88 0.71 5.29 -6.54
CA MET A 88 -0.53 5.43 -5.81
C MET A 88 -0.35 6.42 -4.66
N TYR A 89 -1.29 7.34 -4.54
CA TYR A 89 -1.40 8.28 -3.44
C TYR A 89 -2.76 8.12 -2.78
N LYS A 90 -2.76 8.09 -1.45
CA LYS A 90 -3.96 8.03 -0.62
C LYS A 90 -3.95 9.17 0.38
N HIS A 91 -5.05 9.89 0.47
CA HIS A 91 -5.27 10.92 1.47
C HIS A 91 -6.54 10.61 2.25
N VAL A 92 -6.45 10.73 3.59
CA VAL A 92 -7.53 10.40 4.51
C VAL A 92 -7.85 11.63 5.36
N THR A 93 -9.06 12.16 5.19
CA THR A 93 -9.59 13.19 6.08
C THR A 93 -10.26 12.56 7.30
N LYS A 94 -10.28 13.29 8.39
CA LYS A 94 -10.84 12.82 9.66
C LYS A 94 -11.94 13.75 10.15
N GLU A 95 -12.91 13.17 10.86
CA GLU A 95 -13.99 13.90 11.52
C GLU A 95 -14.29 13.27 12.88
N ARG A 96 -14.40 14.09 13.91
CA ARG A 96 -14.63 13.63 15.27
C ARG A 96 -15.61 14.59 15.97
N ASP A 97 -16.58 14.03 16.66
CA ASP A 97 -17.50 14.82 17.51
C ASP A 97 -16.82 15.13 18.85
N ASP A 98 -16.05 16.20 18.87
CA ASP A 98 -15.29 16.65 20.03
C ASP A 98 -16.18 17.03 21.20
N GLN A 99 -17.37 17.61 20.93
CA GLN A 99 -18.32 17.97 21.97
C GLN A 99 -18.86 16.73 22.70
N ALA A 100 -19.32 15.75 21.91
CA ALA A 100 -19.86 14.52 22.49
C ALA A 100 -18.79 13.73 23.25
N LEU A 101 -17.55 13.70 22.76
CA LEU A 101 -16.42 13.06 23.45
C LEU A 101 -16.07 13.78 24.77
N PHE A 102 -16.04 15.11 24.76
CA PHE A 102 -15.78 15.89 25.94
C PHE A 102 -16.86 15.67 26.99
N GLU A 103 -18.12 15.66 26.60
CA GLU A 103 -19.26 15.39 27.50
C GLU A 103 -19.26 13.96 28.03
N ALA A 104 -18.91 12.96 27.20
CA ALA A 104 -18.83 11.55 27.60
C ALA A 104 -17.72 11.30 28.63
N ASN A 105 -16.68 12.11 28.65
CA ASN A 105 -15.56 12.00 29.57
C ASN A 105 -15.68 12.96 30.78
N LEU A 106 -16.90 13.24 31.24
CA LEU A 106 -17.17 14.16 32.34
C LEU A 106 -16.33 13.91 33.61
N GLY A 107 -15.89 12.69 33.87
CA GLY A 107 -14.96 12.37 34.96
C GLY A 107 -13.53 12.89 34.78
N SER A 108 -13.15 13.25 33.57
CA SER A 108 -11.81 13.81 33.23
C SER A 108 -11.83 15.32 32.94
N ILE A 109 -13.00 15.95 32.99
CA ILE A 109 -13.17 17.39 32.73
C ILE A 109 -12.36 18.24 33.70
N ASP A 110 -12.23 17.81 34.94
CA ASP A 110 -11.44 18.50 35.95
C ASP A 110 -9.98 18.75 35.53
N SER A 111 -9.48 17.96 34.57
CA SER A 111 -8.11 18.10 34.08
C SER A 111 -7.97 19.05 32.88
N TRP A 112 -9.02 19.27 32.08
CA TRP A 112 -8.95 20.11 30.88
C TRP A 112 -9.64 21.48 31.04
N GLY A 113 -10.66 21.60 31.88
CA GLY A 113 -11.35 22.83 32.20
C GLY A 113 -12.27 23.39 31.11
N SER A 114 -12.01 23.12 29.84
CA SER A 114 -12.86 23.55 28.72
C SER A 114 -12.68 22.68 27.47
N LEU A 115 -13.70 22.68 26.59
CA LEU A 115 -13.65 22.01 25.31
C LEU A 115 -12.48 22.52 24.46
N GLU A 116 -12.22 23.80 24.45
CA GLU A 116 -11.10 24.39 23.68
C GLU A 116 -9.75 23.89 24.17
N ALA A 117 -9.55 23.77 25.49
CA ALA A 117 -8.33 23.21 26.07
C ALA A 117 -8.18 21.73 25.72
N TRP A 118 -9.30 20.97 25.75
CA TRP A 118 -9.31 19.58 25.34
C TRP A 118 -8.96 19.39 23.86
N GLN A 119 -9.57 20.18 22.97
CA GLN A 119 -9.27 20.15 21.53
C GLN A 119 -7.80 20.48 21.23
N LYS A 120 -7.25 21.47 21.91
CA LYS A 120 -5.84 21.84 21.79
C LYS A 120 -4.91 20.71 22.24
N GLY A 121 -5.29 19.99 23.30
CA GLY A 121 -4.54 18.84 23.79
C GLY A 121 -4.75 17.56 22.99
N ASN A 122 -5.82 17.52 22.18
CA ASN A 122 -6.20 16.37 21.36
C ASN A 122 -6.40 16.76 19.89
N PRO A 123 -5.37 17.25 19.20
CA PRO A 123 -5.50 17.69 17.83
C PRO A 123 -5.88 16.53 16.91
N LEU A 124 -6.63 16.84 15.86
CA LEU A 124 -7.05 15.89 14.83
C LEU A 124 -6.42 16.32 13.50
N GLY A 125 -5.61 15.47 12.90
CA GLY A 125 -4.93 15.71 11.64
C GLY A 125 -5.36 14.76 10.53
N GLU A 126 -5.13 15.18 9.31
CA GLU A 126 -5.30 14.36 8.12
C GLU A 126 -4.02 13.57 7.84
N ASN A 127 -4.12 12.46 7.12
CA ASN A 127 -2.98 11.61 6.83
C ASN A 127 -2.88 11.29 5.34
N SER A 128 -1.63 11.17 4.87
CA SER A 128 -1.32 10.89 3.49
C SER A 128 -0.31 9.75 3.36
N PHE A 129 -0.56 8.86 2.41
CA PHE A 129 0.26 7.69 2.16
C PHE A 129 0.53 7.55 0.67
N HIS A 130 1.63 6.89 0.33
CA HIS A 130 1.94 6.63 -1.06
C HIS A 130 2.69 5.30 -1.25
N GLY A 131 2.54 4.76 -2.44
CA GLY A 131 3.24 3.58 -2.89
C GLY A 131 3.57 3.69 -4.37
N ALA A 132 4.60 2.99 -4.79
CA ALA A 132 4.99 2.94 -6.19
C ALA A 132 5.68 1.61 -6.51
N TYR A 133 5.60 1.20 -7.75
CA TYR A 133 6.52 0.17 -8.26
C TYR A 133 6.96 0.48 -9.69
N ILE A 134 8.09 -0.08 -10.03
CA ILE A 134 8.58 -0.21 -11.41
C ILE A 134 9.00 -1.65 -11.65
N GLU A 135 8.64 -2.18 -12.81
CA GLU A 135 8.97 -3.52 -13.23
C GLU A 135 9.49 -3.49 -14.67
N ALA A 136 10.48 -4.30 -14.96
CA ALA A 136 10.99 -4.50 -16.30
C ALA A 136 11.21 -5.98 -16.55
N GLY A 137 10.88 -6.44 -17.76
CA GLY A 137 11.08 -7.81 -18.18
C GLY A 137 11.76 -7.89 -19.54
N TYR A 138 12.59 -8.91 -19.68
CA TYR A 138 13.25 -9.21 -20.92
C TYR A 138 13.09 -10.69 -21.30
N LYS A 139 12.62 -10.93 -22.50
CA LYS A 139 12.44 -12.27 -23.05
C LYS A 139 13.71 -12.71 -23.76
N ILE A 140 14.39 -13.70 -23.21
CA ILE A 140 15.63 -14.28 -23.80
C ILE A 140 15.28 -15.03 -25.07
N PHE A 141 14.18 -15.77 -25.06
CA PHE A 141 13.57 -16.38 -26.23
C PHE A 141 12.07 -16.60 -26.02
N GLY A 142 11.33 -16.78 -27.10
CA GLY A 142 9.89 -16.99 -27.14
C GLY A 142 9.20 -15.99 -28.06
N ASP A 143 7.88 -16.09 -28.17
CA ASP A 143 7.09 -15.17 -28.99
C ASP A 143 7.15 -13.73 -28.44
N PRO A 144 7.07 -12.70 -29.29
CA PRO A 144 7.02 -11.31 -28.84
C PRO A 144 5.97 -11.04 -27.79
N TYR A 145 6.23 -10.04 -26.91
CA TYR A 145 5.22 -9.57 -25.97
C TYR A 145 4.01 -9.04 -26.71
N GLN A 146 2.85 -9.45 -26.25
CA GLN A 146 1.57 -8.99 -26.78
C GLN A 146 0.86 -8.12 -25.74
N TYR A 147 0.18 -7.10 -26.22
CA TYR A 147 -0.66 -6.23 -25.41
C TYR A 147 -2.12 -6.55 -25.67
N SER A 148 -2.91 -6.65 -24.58
CA SER A 148 -4.36 -6.80 -24.65
C SER A 148 -4.99 -5.41 -24.64
N ASN A 149 -5.72 -5.10 -25.70
CA ASN A 149 -6.43 -3.82 -25.81
C ASN A 149 -7.67 -3.77 -24.91
N SER A 150 -8.27 -4.93 -24.63
CA SER A 150 -9.45 -5.02 -23.78
C SER A 150 -9.15 -4.83 -22.31
N ASP A 151 -7.99 -5.30 -21.88
CA ASP A 151 -7.63 -5.35 -20.47
C ASP A 151 -6.55 -4.33 -20.10
N ALA A 152 -6.00 -3.62 -21.12
CA ALA A 152 -4.90 -2.69 -20.98
C ALA A 152 -3.64 -3.29 -20.32
N LEU A 153 -3.38 -4.58 -20.52
CA LEU A 153 -2.33 -5.36 -19.88
C LEU A 153 -1.44 -6.08 -20.89
N LEU A 154 -0.25 -6.49 -20.44
CA LEU A 154 0.55 -7.47 -21.18
C LEU A 154 -0.10 -8.85 -21.07
N LYS A 155 -0.18 -9.57 -22.19
CA LYS A 155 -0.58 -10.96 -22.19
C LYS A 155 0.54 -11.84 -21.60
N GLY A 156 0.13 -12.89 -20.91
CA GLY A 156 1.05 -13.89 -20.36
C GLY A 156 1.91 -14.57 -21.43
N LEU A 157 2.94 -15.27 -20.98
CA LEU A 157 3.79 -16.06 -21.86
C LEU A 157 2.95 -17.12 -22.60
N ASN A 158 3.13 -17.19 -23.90
CA ASN A 158 2.48 -18.18 -24.75
C ASN A 158 3.57 -19.03 -25.44
N GLY A 159 3.40 -20.35 -25.46
CA GLY A 159 4.41 -21.24 -26.02
C GLY A 159 5.67 -21.38 -25.15
N ARG A 160 6.75 -21.87 -25.75
CA ARG A 160 8.03 -22.05 -25.08
C ARG A 160 8.75 -20.69 -24.99
N ALA A 161 9.05 -20.26 -23.77
CA ALA A 161 9.67 -18.95 -23.53
C ALA A 161 10.52 -18.96 -22.26
N LEU A 162 11.53 -18.10 -22.23
CA LEU A 162 12.32 -17.78 -21.05
C LEU A 162 12.36 -16.25 -20.88
N GLU A 163 11.93 -15.80 -19.72
CA GLU A 163 11.84 -14.41 -19.34
C GLU A 163 12.59 -14.15 -18.04
N VAL A 164 13.27 -13.03 -17.97
CA VAL A 164 13.86 -12.49 -16.74
C VAL A 164 13.12 -11.21 -16.38
N VAL A 165 12.72 -11.07 -15.12
CA VAL A 165 11.97 -9.91 -14.63
C VAL A 165 12.71 -9.30 -13.44
N ALA A 166 12.80 -7.99 -13.42
CA ALA A 166 13.26 -7.22 -12.27
C ALA A 166 12.15 -6.25 -11.83
N ARG A 167 11.89 -6.18 -10.53
CA ARG A 167 10.89 -5.29 -9.94
C ARG A 167 11.46 -4.59 -8.72
N TYR A 168 11.15 -3.33 -8.58
CA TYR A 168 11.33 -2.57 -7.35
C TYR A 168 9.99 -2.00 -6.93
N SER A 169 9.65 -2.13 -5.65
CA SER A 169 8.45 -1.53 -5.07
C SER A 169 8.75 -0.81 -3.77
N TYR A 170 7.96 0.22 -3.53
CA TYR A 170 7.94 0.99 -2.30
C TYR A 170 6.50 1.11 -1.81
N THR A 171 6.30 0.85 -0.52
CA THR A 171 5.02 1.10 0.16
C THR A 171 5.30 1.89 1.43
N GLY A 172 4.71 3.06 1.54
CA GLY A 172 4.86 3.96 2.69
C GLY A 172 3.54 4.12 3.43
N LEU A 173 3.52 3.70 4.70
CA LEU A 173 2.45 3.95 5.66
C LEU A 173 2.92 4.80 6.84
N ASN A 174 4.05 5.49 6.71
CA ASN A 174 4.48 6.51 7.64
C ASN A 174 4.01 7.89 7.16
N ASP A 175 3.37 8.61 8.07
CA ASP A 175 3.01 10.03 7.92
C ASP A 175 3.33 10.71 9.25
N LEU A 176 4.61 11.11 9.41
CA LEU A 176 5.13 11.65 10.65
C LEU A 176 5.17 13.16 10.61
N VAL A 177 4.63 13.80 11.64
CA VAL A 177 4.80 15.23 11.85
C VAL A 177 6.26 15.52 12.18
N GLU A 178 6.79 16.64 11.65
CA GLU A 178 8.18 17.01 11.85
C GLU A 178 8.54 17.06 13.34
N GLY A 179 9.60 16.35 13.70
CA GLY A 179 10.10 16.24 15.09
C GLY A 179 9.46 15.13 15.91
N GLU A 180 8.38 14.49 15.44
CA GLU A 180 7.81 13.32 16.10
C GLU A 180 8.58 12.06 15.72
N LYS A 181 8.81 11.20 16.71
CA LYS A 181 9.50 9.92 16.53
C LYS A 181 8.73 8.82 17.26
N TYR A 182 8.85 7.60 16.75
CA TYR A 182 8.45 6.45 17.51
C TYR A 182 9.19 6.39 18.85
N ILE A 183 8.45 6.14 19.94
CA ILE A 183 9.02 6.01 21.28
C ILE A 183 8.96 4.53 21.67
N PRO A 184 10.13 3.86 21.77
CA PRO A 184 10.18 2.47 22.20
C PRO A 184 9.47 2.25 23.53
N GLY A 185 8.70 1.15 23.66
CA GLY A 185 8.02 0.78 24.90
C GLY A 185 6.65 1.42 25.10
N ARG A 186 6.22 2.36 24.27
CA ARG A 186 4.87 2.92 24.29
C ARG A 186 3.80 1.93 23.80
N ASP A 187 4.18 1.02 22.95
CA ASP A 187 3.38 -0.12 22.50
C ASP A 187 2.94 -1.06 23.65
N GLN A 188 3.60 -1.02 24.79
CA GLN A 188 3.14 -1.74 26.00
C GLN A 188 1.85 -1.15 26.57
N TYR A 189 1.67 0.16 26.47
CA TYR A 189 0.47 0.87 26.91
C TYR A 189 -0.62 0.96 25.83
N TYR A 190 -0.22 0.85 24.59
CA TYR A 190 -1.07 0.92 23.42
C TYR A 190 -0.75 -0.28 22.55
N PRO A 191 -1.45 -1.42 22.76
CA PRO A 191 -1.13 -2.69 22.10
C PRO A 191 -1.22 -2.63 20.57
N ASN A 192 -1.84 -1.61 20.03
CA ASN A 192 -1.80 -1.32 18.61
C ASN A 192 -0.55 -0.56 18.19
N GLY A 193 0.28 -0.20 19.13
CA GLY A 193 1.73 0.10 19.12
C GLY A 193 2.28 1.00 18.09
N ILE A 194 1.48 1.76 17.47
CA ILE A 194 1.85 2.59 16.35
C ILE A 194 1.52 4.00 16.75
N LEU A 195 2.37 4.92 16.39
CA LEU A 195 2.07 6.34 16.53
C LEU A 195 0.72 6.71 15.90
N ALA A 196 0.26 5.93 14.92
CA ALA A 196 -1.03 6.07 14.30
C ALA A 196 -2.22 5.76 15.18
N ASP A 197 -2.07 4.74 16.00
CA ASP A 197 -3.09 4.36 16.97
C ASP A 197 -2.91 5.12 18.27
N TYR A 198 -1.87 5.87 18.27
CA TYR A 198 -1.56 6.72 19.36
C TYR A 198 -2.59 7.80 19.39
N PRO A 199 -3.29 7.76 20.43
CA PRO A 199 -4.59 8.30 20.57
C PRO A 199 -4.84 9.59 19.84
N ALA A 200 -6.01 10.04 19.92
CA ALA A 200 -6.47 11.34 19.55
C ALA A 200 -5.48 12.53 19.70
N THR A 201 -4.36 12.35 20.37
CA THR A 201 -3.31 13.35 20.59
C THR A 201 -2.15 13.29 19.61
N SER A 202 -2.00 12.22 18.82
CA SER A 202 -0.93 12.16 17.83
C SER A 202 -1.47 12.41 16.43
N LEU A 203 -0.78 13.28 15.72
CA LEU A 203 -1.02 13.55 14.31
C LEU A 203 -0.25 12.58 13.42
N SER A 204 0.78 11.96 13.98
CA SER A 204 1.69 11.07 13.25
C SER A 204 1.16 9.66 13.13
N VAL A 205 1.43 9.06 11.97
CA VAL A 205 1.15 7.67 11.67
C VAL A 205 2.46 6.93 11.40
N GLY A 206 2.75 5.92 12.19
CA GLY A 206 3.95 5.10 12.08
C GLY A 206 3.68 3.69 11.56
N GLY A 207 2.97 3.55 10.44
CA GLY A 207 2.63 2.25 9.85
C GLY A 207 3.79 1.50 9.22
N GLY A 208 4.93 2.16 9.04
CA GLY A 208 6.16 1.63 8.45
C GLY A 208 6.28 1.93 6.95
N ASN A 209 7.52 1.83 6.46
CA ASN A 209 7.84 1.88 5.04
C ASN A 209 8.54 0.59 4.62
N MET A 210 8.26 0.09 3.45
CA MET A 210 8.89 -1.10 2.91
C MET A 210 9.42 -0.87 1.50
N HIS A 211 10.66 -1.28 1.29
CA HIS A 211 11.32 -1.34 0.00
C HIS A 211 11.53 -2.80 -0.38
N SER A 212 11.10 -3.20 -1.56
CA SER A 212 11.27 -4.57 -2.05
C SER A 212 11.95 -4.55 -3.41
N ALA A 213 13.00 -5.34 -3.56
CA ALA A 213 13.69 -5.55 -4.84
C ALA A 213 13.62 -7.02 -5.22
N THR A 214 13.01 -7.33 -6.34
CA THR A 214 12.75 -8.70 -6.80
C THR A 214 13.45 -8.97 -8.12
N LEU A 215 14.08 -10.14 -8.23
CA LEU A 215 14.54 -10.73 -9.48
C LEU A 215 13.80 -12.04 -9.70
N GLY A 216 13.26 -12.23 -10.89
CA GLY A 216 12.50 -13.40 -11.27
C GLY A 216 12.95 -14.00 -12.58
N VAL A 217 12.78 -15.32 -12.71
CA VAL A 217 12.95 -16.08 -13.94
C VAL A 217 11.69 -16.90 -14.17
N ASN A 218 11.08 -16.72 -15.33
CA ASN A 218 9.87 -17.40 -15.75
C ASN A 218 10.19 -18.27 -16.96
N TYR A 219 10.00 -19.57 -16.81
CA TYR A 219 10.15 -20.52 -17.92
C TYR A 219 8.79 -21.13 -18.27
N SER A 220 8.36 -20.91 -19.48
CA SER A 220 7.17 -21.53 -20.04
C SER A 220 7.58 -22.71 -20.94
N PHE A 221 7.09 -23.91 -20.64
CA PHE A 221 7.28 -25.11 -21.47
C PHE A 221 6.37 -25.06 -22.70
N ASN A 222 5.15 -24.59 -22.48
CA ASN A 222 4.10 -24.43 -23.49
C ASN A 222 3.01 -23.53 -22.87
N LYS A 223 1.91 -23.32 -23.59
CA LYS A 223 0.78 -22.50 -23.12
C LYS A 223 0.09 -23.03 -21.84
N PHE A 224 0.38 -24.26 -21.43
CA PHE A 224 -0.30 -24.93 -20.32
C PHE A 224 0.57 -25.09 -19.07
N ALA A 225 1.89 -25.02 -19.19
CA ALA A 225 2.79 -25.28 -18.07
C ALA A 225 3.91 -24.27 -17.97
N GLN A 226 4.08 -23.69 -16.80
CA GLN A 226 5.12 -22.70 -16.48
C GLN A 226 5.76 -22.96 -15.12
N VAL A 227 7.04 -22.62 -15.01
CA VAL A 227 7.81 -22.57 -13.76
C VAL A 227 8.27 -21.12 -13.55
N MET A 228 8.06 -20.61 -12.38
CA MET A 228 8.50 -19.27 -11.97
C MET A 228 9.37 -19.40 -10.73
N LEU A 229 10.52 -18.75 -10.75
CA LEU A 229 11.41 -18.62 -9.60
C LEU A 229 11.64 -17.14 -9.35
N SER A 230 11.52 -16.70 -8.10
CA SER A 230 11.82 -15.34 -7.74
C SER A 230 12.55 -15.24 -6.41
N TYR A 231 13.43 -14.27 -6.33
CA TYR A 231 14.11 -13.87 -5.12
C TYR A 231 13.82 -12.41 -4.85
N THR A 232 13.36 -12.11 -3.63
CA THR A 232 13.03 -10.77 -3.18
C THR A 232 13.85 -10.41 -1.95
N TYR A 233 14.53 -9.29 -2.00
CA TYR A 233 15.12 -8.62 -0.86
C TYR A 233 14.17 -7.53 -0.36
N ASN A 234 13.83 -7.56 0.93
CA ASN A 234 12.95 -6.60 1.57
C ASN A 234 13.72 -5.83 2.64
N ARG A 235 13.54 -4.52 2.66
CA ARG A 235 13.98 -3.63 3.72
C ARG A 235 12.76 -2.96 4.34
N LEU A 236 12.53 -3.27 5.63
CA LEU A 236 11.45 -2.72 6.41
C LEU A 236 11.98 -1.59 7.31
N ASP A 237 11.41 -0.41 7.17
CA ASP A 237 11.64 0.73 8.06
C ASP A 237 10.38 0.94 8.92
N ARG A 238 10.35 0.21 10.03
CA ARG A 238 9.26 0.27 11.01
C ARG A 238 9.86 0.14 12.41
N ASP A 239 9.77 1.18 13.19
CA ASP A 239 10.41 1.26 14.50
C ASP A 239 9.86 0.26 15.53
N LYS A 240 8.66 -0.27 15.29
CA LYS A 240 8.08 -1.34 16.08
C LYS A 240 8.90 -2.65 16.00
N PHE A 241 9.54 -2.92 14.89
CA PHE A 241 10.38 -4.09 14.69
C PHE A 241 11.83 -3.74 15.07
N GLN A 242 12.25 -4.19 16.24
CA GLN A 242 13.59 -3.91 16.78
C GLN A 242 14.70 -4.77 16.15
N TYR A 243 14.31 -5.90 15.49
CA TYR A 243 15.22 -6.89 14.95
C TYR A 243 14.97 -7.08 13.45
N ASP A 244 16.04 -7.41 12.73
CA ASP A 244 16.05 -7.86 11.33
C ASP A 244 15.07 -7.14 10.40
N LYS A 245 15.33 -5.84 10.23
CA LYS A 245 14.57 -5.00 9.30
C LYS A 245 14.79 -5.39 7.83
N ASN A 246 15.72 -6.28 7.58
CA ASN A 246 16.03 -6.80 6.25
C ASN A 246 15.78 -8.30 6.22
N PHE A 247 15.04 -8.76 5.23
CA PHE A 247 14.74 -10.17 5.06
C PHE A 247 14.60 -10.55 3.59
N HIS A 248 14.71 -11.84 3.33
CA HIS A 248 14.78 -12.40 1.99
C HIS A 248 13.64 -13.38 1.80
N VAL A 249 13.07 -13.39 0.60
CA VAL A 249 12.01 -14.34 0.22
C VAL A 249 12.45 -15.03 -1.07
N LEU A 250 12.51 -16.36 -1.05
CA LEU A 250 12.69 -17.20 -2.22
C LEU A 250 11.38 -17.92 -2.51
N GLN A 251 10.88 -17.76 -3.72
CA GLN A 251 9.62 -18.38 -4.13
C GLN A 251 9.83 -19.23 -5.39
N ALA A 252 9.13 -20.36 -5.43
CA ALA A 252 8.99 -21.20 -6.62
C ALA A 252 7.50 -21.44 -6.85
N ARG A 253 7.05 -21.27 -8.09
CA ARG A 253 5.66 -21.52 -8.49
C ARG A 253 5.62 -22.40 -9.73
N LEU A 254 4.81 -23.43 -9.67
CA LEU A 254 4.40 -24.23 -10.81
C LEU A 254 2.97 -23.81 -11.18
N MET A 255 2.74 -23.50 -12.43
CA MET A 255 1.42 -23.13 -12.93
C MET A 255 1.03 -24.08 -14.06
N PHE A 256 -0.17 -24.64 -13.93
CA PHE A 256 -0.82 -25.44 -14.97
C PHE A 256 -2.16 -24.78 -15.32
N GLN A 257 -2.40 -24.61 -16.60
CA GLN A 257 -3.62 -24.01 -17.14
C GLN A 257 -4.26 -24.98 -18.14
N PHE A 258 -5.55 -25.27 -17.98
CA PHE A 258 -6.32 -26.21 -18.80
C PHE A 258 -7.46 -25.51 -19.51
#